data_f26dd1e4e48b3c7c611cd250966a93f3
#
_entry.id   f26dd1e4e48b3c7c611cd250966a93f3
#
_cell.length_a   1.000
_cell.length_b   1.000
_cell.length_c   1.000
_cell.angle_alpha   90.00
_cell.angle_beta   90.00
_cell.angle_gamma   90.00
#
_symmetry.space_group_name_H-M   'P 1'
#
loop_
_entity.id
_entity.type
_entity.pdbx_description
1 polymer ?
#
loop_
_entity_poly.entity_id
_entity_poly.type
_entity_poly.pdbx_seq_one_letter_code
_entity_poly.pdbx_strand_id
1 'polypeptide(L)'
;MEWTAGIDDAGRGPIIGPLVIGGVALPQDRVRDLVGMGVKDSKLLTSNTRIQLEERIRGLVTRIGIRDIHPQQIDDVVLHGRKLRKLNFLEARVMAEVINELRPPEVYVDASDVNEKRFGEDIRSFLTDDLKKIKIISEHHADRNYPQVSAASIIAKVHRDQVIDELHEEYGDFGSGYITDPKTMSFLRAYRQSHDSYPSIVRLSWKTAREIENESAQIRFRS
;
A
#
# COMPACT_ATOMS: atom_id res chain seq x y z
N MET A 1 8.63 -28.42 -6.95
CA MET A 1 9.36 -27.16 -6.68
C MET A 1 8.66 -26.47 -5.52
N GLU A 2 9.40 -26.09 -4.49
CA GLU A 2 8.86 -25.29 -3.39
C GLU A 2 8.74 -23.82 -3.87
N TRP A 3 7.60 -23.22 -3.57
CA TRP A 3 7.29 -21.85 -3.92
C TRP A 3 7.29 -20.99 -2.68
N THR A 4 7.66 -19.73 -2.82
CA THR A 4 7.57 -18.73 -1.77
C THR A 4 6.93 -17.45 -2.31
N ALA A 5 6.31 -16.67 -1.43
CA ALA A 5 5.79 -15.36 -1.79
C ALA A 5 6.26 -14.29 -0.79
N GLY A 6 6.28 -13.04 -1.27
CA GLY A 6 6.45 -11.86 -0.46
C GLY A 6 5.27 -10.91 -0.67
N ILE A 7 4.81 -10.26 0.39
CA ILE A 7 3.72 -9.27 0.39
C ILE A 7 4.19 -8.02 1.11
N ASP A 8 3.92 -6.86 0.53
CA ASP A 8 4.20 -5.54 1.12
C ASP A 8 3.17 -4.52 0.66
N ASP A 9 3.17 -3.33 1.26
CA ASP A 9 2.30 -2.22 0.90
C ASP A 9 3.08 -0.97 0.45
N ALA A 10 2.39 -0.10 -0.25
CA ALA A 10 2.85 1.25 -0.56
C ALA A 10 1.72 2.27 -0.41
N GLY A 11 2.05 3.43 0.16
CA GLY A 11 1.09 4.52 0.24
C GLY A 11 0.15 4.46 1.45
N ARG A 12 0.58 3.90 2.58
CA ARG A 12 -0.19 3.87 3.83
C ARG A 12 -0.38 5.26 4.45
N GLY A 13 0.66 6.10 4.42
CA GLY A 13 0.68 7.41 5.08
C GLY A 13 0.06 8.59 4.33
N PRO A 14 0.06 8.65 2.98
CA PRO A 14 -0.44 9.80 2.22
C PRO A 14 -1.92 10.09 2.49
N ILE A 15 -2.30 11.37 2.30
CA ILE A 15 -3.69 11.85 2.37
C ILE A 15 -4.39 11.75 1.01
N ILE A 16 -3.61 11.69 -0.10
CA ILE A 16 -4.13 11.57 -1.47
C ILE A 16 -3.69 10.22 -2.06
N GLY A 17 -4.59 9.58 -2.78
CA GLY A 17 -4.36 8.38 -3.56
C GLY A 17 -4.55 7.07 -2.77
N PRO A 18 -4.39 5.91 -3.45
CA PRO A 18 -4.64 4.60 -2.87
C PRO A 18 -3.54 4.16 -1.90
N LEU A 19 -3.89 3.19 -1.07
CA LEU A 19 -2.96 2.27 -0.43
C LEU A 19 -2.89 1.03 -1.31
N VAL A 20 -1.71 0.67 -1.79
CA VAL A 20 -1.48 -0.44 -2.71
C VAL A 20 -0.88 -1.62 -1.98
N ILE A 21 -1.47 -2.80 -2.12
CA ILE A 21 -0.88 -4.06 -1.68
C ILE A 21 -0.26 -4.75 -2.89
N GLY A 22 1.03 -5.05 -2.80
CA GLY A 22 1.77 -5.80 -3.80
C GLY A 22 2.19 -7.17 -3.28
N GLY A 23 2.19 -8.15 -4.17
CA GLY A 23 2.66 -9.49 -3.87
C GLY A 23 3.38 -10.12 -5.05
N VAL A 24 4.42 -10.88 -4.78
CA VAL A 24 5.14 -11.68 -5.78
C VAL A 24 5.28 -13.12 -5.31
N ALA A 25 5.23 -14.07 -6.24
CA ALA A 25 5.51 -15.47 -5.95
C ALA A 25 6.50 -16.04 -6.98
N LEU A 26 7.46 -16.84 -6.49
CA LEU A 26 8.52 -17.42 -7.29
C LEU A 26 9.01 -18.75 -6.68
N PRO A 27 9.70 -19.60 -7.46
CA PRO A 27 10.38 -20.76 -6.92
C PRO A 27 11.43 -20.37 -5.86
N GLN A 28 11.53 -21.15 -4.79
CA GLN A 28 12.42 -20.86 -3.65
C GLN A 28 13.90 -20.73 -4.07
N ASP A 29 14.34 -21.52 -5.05
CA ASP A 29 15.71 -21.50 -5.59
C ASP A 29 16.03 -20.22 -6.38
N ARG A 30 15.00 -19.47 -6.84
CA ARG A 30 15.13 -18.20 -7.56
C ARG A 30 15.23 -16.97 -6.64
N VAL A 31 14.99 -17.12 -5.32
CA VAL A 31 15.08 -15.99 -4.36
C VAL A 31 16.47 -15.34 -4.36
N ARG A 32 17.53 -16.12 -4.55
CA ARG A 32 18.91 -15.60 -4.68
C ARG A 32 19.09 -14.67 -5.90
N ASP A 33 18.33 -14.86 -6.96
CA ASP A 33 18.40 -14.00 -8.14
C ASP A 33 17.87 -12.60 -7.84
N LEU A 34 16.82 -12.48 -6.97
CA LEU A 34 16.36 -11.18 -6.45
C LEU A 34 17.46 -10.46 -5.66
N VAL A 35 18.22 -11.18 -4.84
CA VAL A 35 19.37 -10.59 -4.12
C VAL A 35 20.40 -10.03 -5.11
N GLY A 36 20.70 -10.78 -6.16
CA GLY A 36 21.62 -10.36 -7.24
C GLY A 36 21.14 -9.15 -8.04
N MET A 37 19.82 -8.86 -8.02
CA MET A 37 19.25 -7.67 -8.65
C MET A 37 19.35 -6.41 -7.78
N GLY A 38 19.70 -6.53 -6.50
CA GLY A 38 19.82 -5.38 -5.57
C GLY A 38 18.47 -4.90 -5.00
N VAL A 39 17.44 -5.77 -4.90
CA VAL A 39 16.09 -5.38 -4.41
C VAL A 39 16.08 -4.84 -2.99
N LYS A 40 17.05 -5.22 -2.13
CA LYS A 40 17.11 -4.82 -0.71
C LYS A 40 17.28 -3.33 -0.46
N ASP A 41 17.84 -2.59 -1.42
CA ASP A 41 18.12 -1.16 -1.29
C ASP A 41 17.02 -0.27 -1.86
N SER A 42 15.79 -0.79 -2.01
CA SER A 42 14.66 -0.14 -2.70
C SER A 42 14.32 1.26 -2.16
N LYS A 43 14.60 1.53 -0.87
CA LYS A 43 14.32 2.83 -0.23
C LYS A 43 15.30 3.94 -0.67
N LEU A 44 16.47 3.56 -1.21
CA LEU A 44 17.50 4.48 -1.71
C LEU A 44 17.40 4.70 -3.23
N LEU A 45 16.54 3.95 -3.92
CA LEU A 45 16.43 3.99 -5.36
C LEU A 45 15.63 5.22 -5.83
N THR A 46 16.08 5.84 -6.93
CA THR A 46 15.28 6.82 -7.66
C THR A 46 14.07 6.15 -8.32
N SER A 47 13.04 6.93 -8.69
CA SER A 47 11.86 6.40 -9.39
C SER A 47 12.25 5.65 -10.68
N ASN A 48 13.13 6.20 -11.50
CA ASN A 48 13.60 5.55 -12.74
C ASN A 48 14.29 4.21 -12.47
N THR A 49 15.14 4.14 -11.44
CA THR A 49 15.82 2.91 -11.06
C THR A 49 14.83 1.86 -10.56
N ARG A 50 13.77 2.30 -9.83
CA ARG A 50 12.70 1.40 -9.39
C ARG A 50 11.92 0.81 -10.56
N ILE A 51 11.59 1.60 -11.57
CA ILE A 51 10.89 1.13 -12.79
C ILE A 51 11.72 0.06 -13.51
N GLN A 52 13.02 0.32 -13.75
CA GLN A 52 13.90 -0.66 -14.37
C GLN A 52 14.03 -1.96 -13.56
N LEU A 53 14.04 -1.84 -12.22
CA LEU A 53 14.12 -3.00 -11.36
C LEU A 53 12.80 -3.77 -11.33
N GLU A 54 11.67 -3.08 -11.38
CA GLU A 54 10.34 -3.65 -11.47
C GLU A 54 10.19 -4.51 -12.75
N GLU A 55 10.63 -4.04 -13.91
CA GLU A 55 10.63 -4.81 -15.16
C GLU A 55 11.45 -6.11 -15.03
N ARG A 56 12.62 -6.02 -14.38
CA ARG A 56 13.47 -7.20 -14.14
C ARG A 56 12.82 -8.18 -13.16
N ILE A 57 12.17 -7.68 -12.11
CA ILE A 57 11.41 -8.50 -11.17
C ILE A 57 10.27 -9.22 -11.90
N ARG A 58 9.50 -8.52 -12.75
CA ARG A 58 8.43 -9.14 -13.57
C ARG A 58 8.95 -10.25 -14.47
N GLY A 59 10.14 -10.11 -15.03
CA GLY A 59 10.78 -11.16 -15.82
C GLY A 59 11.27 -12.38 -15.01
N LEU A 60 11.44 -12.24 -13.70
CA LEU A 60 11.95 -13.29 -12.82
C LEU A 60 10.85 -14.06 -12.09
N VAL A 61 9.85 -13.35 -11.56
CA VAL A 61 8.79 -13.94 -10.72
C VAL A 61 7.75 -14.62 -11.59
N THR A 62 7.05 -15.60 -11.03
CA THR A 62 6.07 -16.39 -11.80
C THR A 62 4.66 -15.82 -11.67
N ARG A 63 4.35 -15.20 -10.53
CA ARG A 63 3.04 -14.59 -10.28
C ARG A 63 3.22 -13.25 -9.59
N ILE A 64 2.34 -12.31 -9.93
CA ILE A 64 2.25 -10.99 -9.28
C ILE A 64 0.77 -10.75 -8.97
N GLY A 65 0.49 -10.29 -7.76
CA GLY A 65 -0.82 -9.81 -7.34
C GLY A 65 -0.71 -8.37 -6.90
N ILE A 66 -1.64 -7.50 -7.35
CA ILE A 66 -1.70 -6.09 -6.95
C ILE A 66 -3.15 -5.77 -6.60
N ARG A 67 -3.36 -5.03 -5.52
CA ARG A 67 -4.68 -4.53 -5.12
C ARG A 67 -4.57 -3.09 -4.65
N ASP A 68 -5.47 -2.26 -5.15
CA ASP A 68 -5.64 -0.88 -4.71
C ASP A 68 -6.74 -0.81 -3.66
N ILE A 69 -6.43 -0.18 -2.54
CA ILE A 69 -7.40 0.19 -1.52
C ILE A 69 -7.66 1.68 -1.70
N HIS A 70 -8.78 2.03 -2.30
CA HIS A 70 -9.14 3.41 -2.59
C HIS A 70 -9.47 4.22 -1.33
N PRO A 71 -9.30 5.56 -1.37
CA PRO A 71 -9.60 6.43 -0.23
C PRO A 71 -10.96 6.18 0.43
N GLN A 72 -12.02 5.96 -0.34
CA GLN A 72 -13.35 5.67 0.18
C GLN A 72 -13.41 4.40 1.01
N GLN A 73 -12.73 3.33 0.59
CA GLN A 73 -12.67 2.07 1.34
C GLN A 73 -11.93 2.25 2.66
N ILE A 74 -10.87 3.07 2.65
CA ILE A 74 -10.12 3.44 3.85
C ILE A 74 -11.01 4.24 4.80
N ASP A 75 -11.70 5.26 4.29
CA ASP A 75 -12.58 6.13 5.06
C ASP A 75 -13.74 5.36 5.68
N ASP A 76 -14.39 4.49 4.92
CA ASP A 76 -15.49 3.65 5.41
C ASP A 76 -15.04 2.81 6.62
N VAL A 77 -13.88 2.20 6.54
CA VAL A 77 -13.37 1.37 7.62
C VAL A 77 -12.90 2.22 8.80
N VAL A 78 -12.21 3.34 8.55
CA VAL A 78 -11.64 4.18 9.61
C VAL A 78 -12.72 4.99 10.33
N LEU A 79 -13.73 5.51 9.62
CA LEU A 79 -14.79 6.32 10.22
C LEU A 79 -15.91 5.47 10.81
N HIS A 80 -16.35 4.42 10.10
CA HIS A 80 -17.55 3.66 10.43
C HIS A 80 -17.30 2.23 10.92
N GLY A 81 -16.07 1.72 10.76
CA GLY A 81 -15.72 0.37 11.20
C GLY A 81 -15.83 0.18 12.71
N ARG A 82 -16.29 -0.99 13.13
CA ARG A 82 -16.50 -1.34 14.56
C ARG A 82 -15.26 -1.91 15.25
N LYS A 83 -14.21 -2.30 14.51
CA LYS A 83 -13.01 -2.92 15.06
C LYS A 83 -11.96 -1.88 15.46
N LEU A 84 -11.23 -2.12 16.54
CA LEU A 84 -10.23 -1.19 17.07
C LEU A 84 -9.06 -0.93 16.11
N ARG A 85 -8.66 -1.89 15.28
CA ARG A 85 -7.51 -1.81 14.36
C ARG A 85 -7.96 -1.71 12.91
N LYS A 86 -8.84 -0.78 12.64
CA LYS A 86 -9.61 -0.63 11.41
C LYS A 86 -8.77 -0.76 10.13
N LEU A 87 -7.73 0.06 9.99
CA LEU A 87 -6.88 0.05 8.80
C LEU A 87 -6.05 -1.24 8.70
N ASN A 88 -5.39 -1.66 9.80
CA ASN A 88 -4.58 -2.88 9.80
C ASN A 88 -5.42 -4.12 9.42
N PHE A 89 -6.68 -4.16 9.85
CA PHE A 89 -7.58 -5.26 9.52
C PHE A 89 -8.04 -5.22 8.06
N LEU A 90 -8.21 -4.03 7.47
CA LEU A 90 -8.46 -3.86 6.04
C LEU A 90 -7.25 -4.31 5.23
N GLU A 91 -6.04 -3.90 5.62
CA GLU A 91 -4.78 -4.33 4.99
C GLU A 91 -4.63 -5.85 5.06
N ALA A 92 -4.81 -6.46 6.23
CA ALA A 92 -4.74 -7.90 6.40
C ALA A 92 -5.72 -8.65 5.48
N ARG A 93 -6.94 -8.13 5.30
CA ARG A 93 -7.92 -8.69 4.38
C ARG A 93 -7.43 -8.62 2.93
N VAL A 94 -6.96 -7.47 2.49
CA VAL A 94 -6.53 -7.28 1.10
C VAL A 94 -5.21 -8.04 0.83
N MET A 95 -4.30 -8.12 1.79
CA MET A 95 -3.12 -9.00 1.70
C MET A 95 -3.53 -10.47 1.54
N ALA A 96 -4.56 -10.93 2.27
CA ALA A 96 -5.08 -12.28 2.10
C ALA A 96 -5.71 -12.51 0.72
N GLU A 97 -6.35 -11.51 0.11
CA GLU A 97 -6.85 -11.59 -1.27
C GLU A 97 -5.70 -11.82 -2.25
N VAL A 98 -4.58 -11.10 -2.11
CA VAL A 98 -3.37 -11.30 -2.91
C VAL A 98 -2.77 -12.70 -2.66
N ILE A 99 -2.69 -13.15 -1.42
CA ILE A 99 -2.19 -14.49 -1.07
C ILE A 99 -3.08 -15.59 -1.67
N ASN A 100 -4.41 -15.42 -1.62
CA ASN A 100 -5.37 -16.34 -2.23
C ASN A 100 -5.20 -16.44 -3.76
N GLU A 101 -4.79 -15.36 -4.43
CA GLU A 101 -4.46 -15.37 -5.86
C GLU A 101 -3.12 -16.05 -6.14
N LEU A 102 -2.08 -15.71 -5.36
CA LEU A 102 -0.73 -16.25 -5.56
C LEU A 102 -0.60 -17.72 -5.18
N ARG A 103 -1.38 -18.20 -4.19
CA ARG A 103 -1.46 -19.59 -3.70
C ARG A 103 -0.08 -20.18 -3.33
N PRO A 104 0.74 -19.51 -2.50
CA PRO A 104 2.04 -20.04 -2.10
C PRO A 104 1.88 -21.02 -0.92
N PRO A 105 2.77 -22.02 -0.76
CA PRO A 105 2.83 -22.83 0.46
C PRO A 105 3.44 -22.09 1.64
N GLU A 106 4.26 -21.05 1.37
CA GLU A 106 4.91 -20.18 2.35
C GLU A 106 4.90 -18.73 1.89
N VAL A 107 4.55 -17.80 2.79
CA VAL A 107 4.49 -16.37 2.51
C VAL A 107 5.15 -15.55 3.60
N TYR A 108 5.90 -14.53 3.19
CA TYR A 108 6.53 -13.52 4.03
C TYR A 108 5.81 -12.19 3.84
N VAL A 109 5.47 -11.51 4.95
CA VAL A 109 4.63 -10.31 4.95
C VAL A 109 5.29 -9.22 5.77
N ASP A 110 5.38 -7.99 5.24
CA ASP A 110 5.72 -6.82 6.06
C ASP A 110 4.51 -6.45 6.93
N ALA A 111 4.72 -6.45 8.26
CA ALA A 111 3.64 -6.30 9.22
C ALA A 111 3.30 -4.82 9.43
N SER A 112 2.08 -4.43 9.16
CA SER A 112 1.55 -3.08 9.40
C SER A 112 0.98 -2.89 10.83
N ASP A 113 0.87 -3.96 11.62
CA ASP A 113 0.38 -3.92 13.01
C ASP A 113 1.55 -3.98 14.00
N VAL A 114 1.44 -3.30 15.14
CA VAL A 114 2.43 -3.36 16.23
C VAL A 114 2.66 -4.77 16.79
N ASN A 115 1.74 -5.70 16.56
CA ASN A 115 1.87 -7.10 16.91
C ASN A 115 1.90 -7.95 15.63
N GLU A 116 3.08 -8.33 15.21
CA GLU A 116 3.38 -9.09 13.99
C GLU A 116 2.61 -10.42 13.94
N LYS A 117 2.61 -11.17 15.05
CA LYS A 117 1.93 -12.46 15.12
C LYS A 117 0.42 -12.32 14.91
N ARG A 118 -0.18 -11.35 15.59
CA ARG A 118 -1.62 -11.04 15.44
C ARG A 118 -1.96 -10.63 14.01
N PHE A 119 -1.10 -9.85 13.35
CA PHE A 119 -1.30 -9.45 11.97
C PHE A 119 -1.31 -10.67 11.03
N GLY A 120 -0.37 -11.61 11.22
CA GLY A 120 -0.37 -12.87 10.48
C GLY A 120 -1.62 -13.73 10.74
N GLU A 121 -2.16 -13.72 11.97
CA GLU A 121 -3.42 -14.41 12.31
C GLU A 121 -4.63 -13.71 11.68
N ASP A 122 -4.67 -12.37 11.65
CA ASP A 122 -5.69 -11.61 10.96
C ASP A 122 -5.70 -11.95 9.45
N ILE A 123 -4.53 -11.99 8.78
CA ILE A 123 -4.40 -12.44 7.39
C ILE A 123 -4.95 -13.85 7.22
N ARG A 124 -4.52 -14.80 8.07
CA ARG A 124 -4.96 -16.20 8.03
C ARG A 124 -6.48 -16.34 8.10
N SER A 125 -7.14 -15.46 8.85
CA SER A 125 -8.60 -15.51 9.03
C SER A 125 -9.37 -15.27 7.72
N PHE A 126 -8.76 -14.60 6.75
CA PHE A 126 -9.34 -14.26 5.43
C PHE A 126 -8.89 -15.19 4.30
N LEU A 127 -7.95 -16.11 4.57
CA LEU A 127 -7.55 -17.07 3.55
C LEU A 127 -8.68 -18.08 3.27
N THR A 128 -8.71 -18.57 2.03
CA THR A 128 -9.57 -19.71 1.67
C THR A 128 -9.16 -20.97 2.46
N ASP A 129 -10.10 -21.89 2.69
CA ASP A 129 -9.89 -23.02 3.63
C ASP A 129 -8.69 -23.89 3.25
N ASP A 130 -8.42 -24.06 1.98
CA ASP A 130 -7.28 -24.81 1.46
C ASP A 130 -5.93 -24.11 1.71
N LEU A 131 -5.92 -22.78 1.91
CA LEU A 131 -4.71 -22.02 2.22
C LEU A 131 -4.54 -21.69 3.71
N LYS A 132 -5.48 -21.99 4.59
CA LYS A 132 -5.36 -21.71 6.02
C LYS A 132 -4.17 -22.36 6.71
N LYS A 133 -3.62 -23.43 6.12
CA LYS A 133 -2.49 -24.19 6.68
C LYS A 133 -1.13 -23.76 6.15
N ILE A 134 -1.06 -22.81 5.22
CA ILE A 134 0.21 -22.30 4.72
C ILE A 134 1.04 -21.67 5.83
N LYS A 135 2.35 -21.65 5.65
CA LYS A 135 3.25 -20.97 6.57
C LYS A 135 3.21 -19.45 6.28
N ILE A 136 2.83 -18.66 7.28
CA ILE A 136 2.86 -17.19 7.23
C ILE A 136 3.94 -16.71 8.18
N ILE A 137 4.90 -15.96 7.66
CA ILE A 137 5.92 -15.23 8.40
C ILE A 137 5.57 -13.75 8.29
N SER A 138 5.12 -13.16 9.39
CA SER A 138 4.73 -11.75 9.48
C SER A 138 5.70 -11.06 10.42
N GLU A 139 6.50 -10.11 9.91
CA GLU A 139 7.56 -9.42 10.65
C GLU A 139 7.61 -7.95 10.25
N HIS A 140 8.04 -7.09 11.20
CA HIS A 140 8.34 -5.69 10.88
C HIS A 140 9.59 -5.59 10.03
N HIS A 141 9.56 -4.68 9.05
CA HIS A 141 10.68 -4.47 8.12
C HIS A 141 11.08 -5.75 7.38
N ALA A 142 10.11 -6.61 7.07
CA ALA A 142 10.34 -7.83 6.31
C ALA A 142 10.94 -7.54 4.92
N ASP A 143 10.70 -6.36 4.37
CA ASP A 143 11.33 -5.85 3.15
C ASP A 143 12.87 -5.79 3.23
N ARG A 144 13.45 -5.68 4.42
CA ARG A 144 14.90 -5.68 4.62
C ARG A 144 15.48 -7.08 4.75
N ASN A 145 14.70 -8.01 5.26
CA ASN A 145 15.15 -9.36 5.61
C ASN A 145 14.90 -10.35 4.47
N TYR A 146 13.80 -10.19 3.73
CA TYR A 146 13.31 -11.14 2.74
C TYR A 146 13.24 -10.52 1.34
N PRO A 147 14.09 -10.98 0.40
CA PRO A 147 14.16 -10.42 -0.96
C PRO A 147 12.83 -10.43 -1.72
N GLN A 148 11.98 -11.44 -1.48
CA GLN A 148 10.65 -11.53 -2.09
C GLN A 148 9.70 -10.44 -1.55
N VAL A 149 9.84 -10.03 -0.28
CA VAL A 149 9.07 -8.90 0.28
C VAL A 149 9.60 -7.58 -0.28
N SER A 150 10.94 -7.42 -0.39
CA SER A 150 11.53 -6.28 -1.10
C SER A 150 11.02 -6.14 -2.53
N ALA A 151 10.92 -7.26 -3.26
CA ALA A 151 10.39 -7.27 -4.62
C ALA A 151 8.91 -6.85 -4.66
N ALA A 152 8.08 -7.34 -3.73
CA ALA A 152 6.69 -6.93 -3.57
C ALA A 152 6.56 -5.43 -3.27
N SER A 153 7.43 -4.90 -2.41
CA SER A 153 7.54 -3.47 -2.08
C SER A 153 7.80 -2.61 -3.33
N ILE A 154 8.72 -3.04 -4.19
CA ILE A 154 9.04 -2.33 -5.44
C ILE A 154 7.83 -2.36 -6.38
N ILE A 155 7.19 -3.51 -6.58
CA ILE A 155 5.96 -3.64 -7.38
C ILE A 155 4.87 -2.69 -6.88
N ALA A 156 4.60 -2.69 -5.57
CA ALA A 156 3.58 -1.84 -4.97
C ALA A 156 3.90 -0.34 -5.14
N LYS A 157 5.17 0.05 -4.95
CA LYS A 157 5.60 1.45 -5.09
C LYS A 157 5.53 1.96 -6.52
N VAL A 158 6.00 1.18 -7.50
CA VAL A 158 5.94 1.57 -8.91
C VAL A 158 4.50 1.69 -9.37
N HIS A 159 3.64 0.72 -9.03
CA HIS A 159 2.22 0.79 -9.35
C HIS A 159 1.56 2.03 -8.72
N ARG A 160 1.83 2.29 -7.43
CA ARG A 160 1.30 3.48 -6.77
C ARG A 160 1.78 4.77 -7.42
N ASP A 161 3.06 4.87 -7.77
CA ASP A 161 3.63 6.06 -8.43
C ASP A 161 2.90 6.30 -9.78
N GLN A 162 2.62 5.25 -10.57
CA GLN A 162 1.83 5.32 -11.80
C GLN A 162 0.41 5.84 -11.55
N VAL A 163 -0.28 5.33 -10.53
CA VAL A 163 -1.63 5.81 -10.17
C VAL A 163 -1.59 7.30 -9.77
N ILE A 164 -0.55 7.74 -9.06
CA ILE A 164 -0.40 9.16 -8.70
C ILE A 164 -0.18 10.03 -9.95
N ASP A 165 0.61 9.56 -10.91
CA ASP A 165 0.82 10.27 -12.18
C ASP A 165 -0.49 10.40 -12.98
N GLU A 166 -1.30 9.34 -13.05
CA GLU A 166 -2.65 9.38 -13.66
C GLU A 166 -3.56 10.39 -12.95
N LEU A 167 -3.53 10.44 -11.63
CA LEU A 167 -4.30 11.42 -10.85
C LEU A 167 -3.79 12.86 -11.07
N HIS A 168 -2.50 13.07 -11.34
CA HIS A 168 -1.98 14.38 -11.73
C HIS A 168 -2.52 14.86 -13.09
N GLU A 169 -2.77 13.95 -14.04
CA GLU A 169 -3.40 14.30 -15.31
C GLU A 169 -4.84 14.80 -15.12
N GLU A 170 -5.58 14.23 -14.16
CA GLU A 170 -6.98 14.59 -13.90
C GLU A 170 -7.14 15.82 -13.00
N TYR A 171 -6.33 15.92 -11.92
CA TYR A 171 -6.50 16.93 -10.86
C TYR A 171 -5.43 18.01 -10.86
N GLY A 172 -4.44 17.93 -11.77
CA GLY A 172 -3.26 18.79 -11.76
C GLY A 172 -2.21 18.35 -10.74
N ASP A 173 -1.04 19.01 -10.75
CA ASP A 173 0.09 18.66 -9.86
C ASP A 173 -0.24 19.01 -8.39
N PHE A 174 -0.69 18.03 -7.64
CA PHE A 174 -0.92 18.12 -6.20
C PHE A 174 0.28 17.64 -5.36
N GLY A 175 1.43 17.38 -5.98
CA GLY A 175 2.62 16.86 -5.32
C GLY A 175 2.52 15.36 -4.99
N SER A 176 3.22 14.91 -3.95
CA SER A 176 3.37 13.50 -3.61
C SER A 176 2.16 12.85 -2.92
N GLY A 177 1.15 13.64 -2.55
CA GLY A 177 0.01 13.19 -1.77
C GLY A 177 0.28 13.07 -0.26
N TYR A 178 1.51 13.35 0.21
CA TYR A 178 1.83 13.37 1.64
C TYR A 178 1.59 14.73 2.27
N ILE A 179 1.16 14.76 3.53
CA ILE A 179 0.90 16.02 4.29
C ILE A 179 2.18 16.84 4.54
N THR A 180 3.35 16.23 4.42
CA THR A 180 4.65 16.91 4.51
C THR A 180 5.04 17.64 3.23
N ASP A 181 4.33 17.40 2.14
CA ASP A 181 4.56 18.06 0.86
C ASP A 181 3.77 19.36 0.78
N PRO A 182 4.44 20.53 0.61
CA PRO A 182 3.76 21.82 0.50
C PRO A 182 2.77 21.91 -0.68
N LYS A 183 3.05 21.24 -1.81
CA LYS A 183 2.12 21.20 -2.96
C LYS A 183 0.82 20.50 -2.59
N THR A 184 0.91 19.34 -1.91
CA THR A 184 -0.26 18.61 -1.43
C THR A 184 -1.11 19.47 -0.50
N MET A 185 -0.49 20.16 0.45
CA MET A 185 -1.20 21.04 1.37
C MET A 185 -1.85 22.24 0.70
N SER A 186 -1.18 22.82 -0.29
CA SER A 186 -1.72 23.94 -1.10
C SER A 186 -2.91 23.48 -1.92
N PHE A 187 -2.81 22.33 -2.58
CA PHE A 187 -3.92 21.72 -3.35
C PHE A 187 -5.15 21.51 -2.47
N LEU A 188 -5.00 20.87 -1.31
CA LEU A 188 -6.12 20.57 -0.40
C LEU A 188 -6.85 21.84 0.03
N ARG A 189 -6.13 22.90 0.39
CA ARG A 189 -6.71 24.19 0.79
C ARG A 189 -7.41 24.90 -0.37
N ALA A 190 -6.75 25.01 -1.54
CA ALA A 190 -7.32 25.64 -2.72
C ALA A 190 -8.58 24.90 -3.20
N TYR A 191 -8.56 23.58 -3.20
CA TYR A 191 -9.71 22.77 -3.60
C TYR A 191 -10.92 23.00 -2.68
N ARG A 192 -10.73 23.03 -1.34
CA ARG A 192 -11.81 23.29 -0.38
C ARG A 192 -12.34 24.73 -0.41
N GLN A 193 -11.55 25.70 -0.87
CA GLN A 193 -12.04 27.09 -1.08
C GLN A 193 -12.99 27.20 -2.28
N SER A 194 -12.75 26.40 -3.33
CA SER A 194 -13.49 26.44 -4.59
C SER A 194 -14.60 25.39 -4.73
N HIS A 195 -14.63 24.37 -3.87
CA HIS A 195 -15.58 23.25 -3.92
C HIS A 195 -16.19 22.96 -2.56
N ASP A 196 -17.41 22.42 -2.54
CA ASP A 196 -18.14 22.10 -1.31
C ASP A 196 -17.66 20.80 -0.64
N SER A 197 -16.96 19.92 -1.36
CA SER A 197 -16.40 18.67 -0.85
C SER A 197 -15.05 18.39 -1.49
N TYR A 198 -14.25 17.54 -0.86
CA TYR A 198 -13.04 17.02 -1.48
C TYR A 198 -13.34 16.04 -2.62
N PRO A 199 -12.42 15.91 -3.59
CA PRO A 199 -12.53 14.88 -4.61
C PRO A 199 -12.31 13.49 -4.00
N SER A 200 -12.76 12.46 -4.70
CA SER A 200 -12.71 11.06 -4.27
C SER A 200 -11.30 10.51 -3.99
N ILE A 201 -10.26 11.22 -4.43
CA ILE A 201 -8.87 10.84 -4.22
C ILE A 201 -8.33 11.18 -2.83
N VAL A 202 -9.09 11.95 -2.02
CA VAL A 202 -8.67 12.41 -0.68
C VAL A 202 -9.22 11.50 0.39
N ARG A 203 -8.38 11.13 1.35
CA ARG A 203 -8.75 10.33 2.54
C ARG A 203 -9.30 11.26 3.63
N LEU A 204 -10.62 11.31 3.75
CA LEU A 204 -11.34 12.18 4.69
C LEU A 204 -11.14 11.78 6.15
N SER A 205 -10.81 10.54 6.40
CA SER A 205 -10.51 10.02 7.75
C SER A 205 -9.18 10.53 8.33
N TRP A 206 -8.29 11.11 7.50
CA TRP A 206 -7.05 11.72 7.99
C TRP A 206 -7.35 13.02 8.73
N LYS A 207 -6.67 13.20 9.87
CA LYS A 207 -6.86 14.37 10.76
C LYS A 207 -6.73 15.70 9.98
N THR A 208 -5.72 15.81 9.13
CA THR A 208 -5.46 17.01 8.32
C THR A 208 -6.62 17.38 7.39
N ALA A 209 -7.27 16.41 6.73
CA ALA A 209 -8.44 16.69 5.90
C ALA A 209 -9.56 17.34 6.72
N ARG A 210 -9.86 16.78 7.88
CA ARG A 210 -10.90 17.30 8.80
C ARG A 210 -10.56 18.67 9.39
N GLU A 211 -9.28 18.93 9.67
CA GLU A 211 -8.80 20.24 10.14
C GLU A 211 -9.01 21.32 9.09
N ILE A 212 -8.59 21.08 7.84
CA ILE A 212 -8.79 22.04 6.73
C ILE A 212 -10.29 22.24 6.44
N GLU A 213 -11.11 21.20 6.54
CA GLU A 213 -12.56 21.30 6.38
C GLU A 213 -13.19 22.21 7.42
N ASN A 214 -12.80 22.08 8.68
CA ASN A 214 -13.26 22.94 9.79
C ASN A 214 -12.81 24.39 9.61
N GLU A 215 -11.56 24.62 9.19
CA GLU A 215 -11.03 25.97 8.87
C GLU A 215 -11.86 26.62 7.76
N SER A 216 -12.14 25.89 6.69
CA SER A 216 -12.91 26.42 5.55
C SER A 216 -14.37 26.71 5.91
N ALA A 217 -14.99 25.90 6.75
CA ALA A 217 -16.33 26.15 7.26
C ALA A 217 -16.40 27.45 8.11
N GLN A 218 -15.41 27.68 8.98
CA GLN A 218 -15.36 28.91 9.80
C GLN A 218 -15.19 30.20 8.96
N ILE A 219 -14.45 30.15 7.85
CA ILE A 219 -14.28 31.28 6.94
C ILE A 219 -15.60 31.61 6.25
N ARG A 220 -16.35 30.59 5.77
CA ARG A 220 -17.65 30.78 5.10
C ARG A 220 -18.74 31.33 6.04
N PHE A 221 -18.67 31.08 7.35
CA PHE A 221 -19.60 31.64 8.33
C PHE A 221 -19.29 33.12 8.69
N ARG A 222 -18.10 33.61 8.35
CA ARG A 222 -17.67 35.01 8.63
C ARG A 222 -17.75 35.94 7.41
N SER A 223 -17.98 35.40 6.23
CA SER A 223 -18.20 36.15 4.98
C SER A 223 -19.69 36.30 4.70
#